data_b5d324a790d1a6d895c83d2421134da9
#
_entry.id   b5d324a790d1a6d895c83d2421134da9
#
_cell.length_a   1.000
_cell.length_b   1.000
_cell.length_c   1.000
_cell.angle_alpha   90.00
_cell.angle_beta   90.00
_cell.angle_gamma   90.00
#
_symmetry.space_group_name_H-M   'P 1'
#
loop_
_entity.id
_entity.type
_entity.pdbx_description
1 polymer ?
#
loop_
_entity_poly.entity_id
_entity_poly.type
_entity_poly.pdbx_seq_one_letter_code
_entity_poly.pdbx_strand_id
1 'polypeptide(L)'
;MKNKINEELIKVKKDLYLKAASEYFDRYGYKSFKISDLAKELEISVGTIYNLFTSKENLYLEYLILKLQNFLDTLKSKETNNPKENLELYLSCKYEIFIQIDNNTTDPYFFHKLDISNHPIVDEIYEFLIRQFKQLYPNKEINYKHVSTLFKKLSDGFIESYLIEKYDTKNIINDTIELFFYGLEKK
;
A
#
# COMPACT_ATOMS: atom_id res chain seq x y z
N MET A 1 13.67 -12.49 -31.50
CA MET A 1 12.65 -13.45 -31.06
C MET A 1 13.08 -14.21 -29.81
N LYS A 2 14.25 -14.88 -29.79
CA LYS A 2 14.75 -15.64 -28.62
C LYS A 2 14.96 -14.80 -27.34
N ASN A 3 15.45 -13.55 -27.46
CA ASN A 3 15.62 -12.64 -26.30
C ASN A 3 14.27 -12.22 -25.70
N LYS A 4 13.29 -11.91 -26.51
CA LYS A 4 11.94 -11.50 -26.03
C LYS A 4 11.25 -12.65 -25.26
N ILE A 5 11.38 -13.88 -25.74
CA ILE A 5 10.84 -15.06 -25.03
C ILE A 5 11.54 -15.25 -23.68
N ASN A 6 12.87 -15.07 -23.62
CA ASN A 6 13.59 -15.19 -22.36
C ASN A 6 13.20 -14.09 -21.36
N GLU A 7 13.00 -12.85 -21.80
CA GLU A 7 12.53 -11.74 -20.97
C GLU A 7 11.14 -12.01 -20.40
N GLU A 8 10.21 -12.52 -21.23
CA GLU A 8 8.88 -12.91 -20.77
C GLU A 8 8.91 -14.05 -19.76
N LEU A 9 9.77 -15.06 -19.98
CA LEU A 9 9.96 -16.17 -19.03
C LEU A 9 10.52 -15.69 -17.69
N ILE A 10 11.48 -14.78 -17.71
CA ILE A 10 12.06 -14.17 -16.50
C ILE A 10 10.98 -13.41 -15.74
N LYS A 11 10.15 -12.61 -16.44
CA LYS A 11 9.05 -11.87 -15.83
C LYS A 11 8.04 -12.81 -15.16
N VAL A 12 7.58 -13.84 -15.86
CA VAL A 12 6.64 -14.81 -15.30
C VAL A 12 7.21 -15.52 -14.07
N LYS A 13 8.48 -15.91 -14.10
CA LYS A 13 9.16 -16.50 -12.93
C LYS A 13 9.23 -15.53 -11.77
N LYS A 14 9.58 -14.27 -12.05
CA LYS A 14 9.66 -13.21 -11.04
C LYS A 14 8.31 -12.99 -10.36
N ASP A 15 7.23 -12.91 -11.14
CA ASP A 15 5.87 -12.73 -10.63
C ASP A 15 5.43 -13.92 -9.76
N LEU A 16 5.72 -15.16 -10.19
CA LEU A 16 5.42 -16.36 -9.39
C LEU A 16 6.18 -16.39 -8.06
N TYR A 17 7.46 -16.05 -8.07
CA TYR A 17 8.28 -16.05 -6.86
C TYR A 17 7.93 -14.89 -5.93
N LEU A 18 7.56 -13.74 -6.49
CA LEU A 18 7.03 -12.62 -5.71
C LEU A 18 5.70 -12.98 -5.03
N LYS A 19 4.82 -13.69 -5.73
CA LYS A 19 3.56 -14.16 -5.15
C LYS A 19 3.81 -15.11 -3.98
N ALA A 20 4.67 -16.10 -4.14
CA ALA A 20 5.06 -17.00 -3.06
C ALA A 20 5.71 -16.25 -1.88
N ALA A 21 6.64 -15.32 -2.17
CA ALA A 21 7.24 -14.48 -1.15
C ALA A 21 6.22 -13.62 -0.42
N SER A 22 5.17 -13.15 -1.11
CA SER A 22 4.08 -12.36 -0.49
C SER A 22 3.34 -13.16 0.57
N GLU A 23 3.04 -14.43 0.32
CA GLU A 23 2.38 -15.31 1.30
C GLU A 23 3.26 -15.52 2.55
N TYR A 24 4.59 -15.58 2.36
CA TYR A 24 5.55 -15.66 3.46
C TYR A 24 5.63 -14.37 4.26
N PHE A 25 5.68 -13.21 3.57
CA PHE A 25 5.68 -11.92 4.25
C PHE A 25 4.37 -11.68 5.01
N ASP A 26 3.23 -12.07 4.45
CA ASP A 26 1.93 -11.96 5.12
C ASP A 26 1.85 -12.85 6.37
N ARG A 27 2.51 -14.00 6.36
CA ARG A 27 2.48 -14.99 7.45
C ARG A 27 3.51 -14.71 8.55
N TYR A 28 4.72 -14.31 8.18
CA TYR A 28 5.86 -14.26 9.10
C TYR A 28 6.44 -12.87 9.30
N GLY A 29 6.05 -11.90 8.48
CA GLY A 29 6.62 -10.56 8.45
C GLY A 29 8.04 -10.48 7.94
N TYR A 30 8.51 -9.25 7.72
CA TYR A 30 9.85 -9.00 7.18
C TYR A 30 10.98 -9.59 8.03
N LYS A 31 10.91 -9.42 9.38
CA LYS A 31 12.02 -9.84 10.26
C LYS A 31 12.24 -11.35 10.23
N SER A 32 11.18 -12.11 10.33
CA SER A 32 11.24 -13.58 10.40
C SER A 32 11.42 -14.26 9.05
N PHE A 33 11.16 -13.53 7.96
CA PHE A 33 11.33 -14.03 6.59
C PHE A 33 12.80 -14.35 6.29
N LYS A 34 13.05 -15.57 5.80
CA LYS A 34 14.36 -16.02 5.32
C LYS A 34 14.26 -16.43 3.86
N ILE A 35 15.14 -15.90 3.02
CA ILE A 35 15.23 -16.25 1.60
C ILE A 35 15.51 -17.75 1.42
N SER A 36 16.26 -18.37 2.35
CA SER A 36 16.54 -19.81 2.33
C SER A 36 15.27 -20.67 2.44
N ASP A 37 14.29 -20.22 3.25
CA ASP A 37 13.06 -20.97 3.47
C ASP A 37 12.16 -20.88 2.23
N LEU A 38 12.07 -19.70 1.64
CA LEU A 38 11.39 -19.51 0.35
C LEU A 38 12.04 -20.34 -0.77
N ALA A 39 13.37 -20.32 -0.86
CA ALA A 39 14.09 -21.08 -1.88
C ALA A 39 13.84 -22.60 -1.74
N LYS A 40 13.78 -23.09 -0.50
CA LYS A 40 13.49 -24.50 -0.19
C LYS A 40 12.07 -24.88 -0.61
N GLU A 41 11.08 -24.04 -0.31
CA GLU A 41 9.68 -24.29 -0.68
C GLU A 41 9.47 -24.29 -2.19
N LEU A 42 10.13 -23.37 -2.88
CA LEU A 42 10.07 -23.27 -4.34
C LEU A 42 10.96 -24.30 -5.07
N GLU A 43 11.69 -25.14 -4.32
CA GLU A 43 12.64 -26.12 -4.86
C GLU A 43 13.68 -25.49 -5.81
N ILE A 44 14.16 -24.29 -5.46
CA ILE A 44 15.16 -23.54 -6.24
C ILE A 44 16.36 -23.17 -5.39
N SER A 45 17.43 -22.71 -6.04
CA SER A 45 18.60 -22.19 -5.32
C SER A 45 18.34 -20.79 -4.75
N VAL A 46 18.95 -20.48 -3.61
CA VAL A 46 18.98 -19.12 -3.04
C VAL A 46 19.53 -18.11 -4.06
N GLY A 47 20.55 -18.52 -4.84
CA GLY A 47 21.12 -17.71 -5.93
C GLY A 47 20.07 -17.33 -7.00
N THR A 48 19.11 -18.21 -7.27
CA THR A 48 18.03 -17.92 -8.22
C THR A 48 17.17 -16.73 -7.76
N ILE A 49 16.86 -16.66 -6.45
CA ILE A 49 16.10 -15.55 -5.87
C ILE A 49 16.91 -14.25 -5.93
N TYR A 50 18.19 -14.29 -5.53
CA TYR A 50 19.05 -13.10 -5.59
C TYR A 50 19.29 -12.58 -7.01
N ASN A 51 19.33 -13.45 -8.01
CA ASN A 51 19.43 -13.04 -9.41
C ASN A 51 18.20 -12.27 -9.90
N LEU A 52 17.02 -12.49 -9.31
CA LEU A 52 15.78 -11.82 -9.70
C LEU A 52 15.50 -10.57 -8.87
N PHE A 53 15.82 -10.60 -7.57
CA PHE A 53 15.43 -9.55 -6.63
C PHE A 53 16.60 -8.82 -5.99
N THR A 54 17.84 -9.21 -6.29
CA THR A 54 19.10 -8.62 -5.80
C THR A 54 19.29 -8.65 -4.28
N SER A 55 18.28 -8.37 -3.48
CA SER A 55 18.32 -8.42 -2.00
C SER A 55 16.96 -8.75 -1.39
N LYS A 56 16.94 -9.05 -0.09
CA LYS A 56 15.71 -9.23 0.69
C LYS A 56 14.89 -7.94 0.75
N GLU A 57 15.59 -6.81 0.87
CA GLU A 57 14.99 -5.48 0.90
C GLU A 57 14.25 -5.18 -0.42
N ASN A 58 14.89 -5.48 -1.56
CA ASN A 58 14.27 -5.29 -2.87
C ASN A 58 13.09 -6.24 -3.09
N LEU A 59 13.18 -7.49 -2.67
CA LEU A 59 12.06 -8.43 -2.71
C LEU A 59 10.88 -7.91 -1.86
N TYR A 60 11.17 -7.35 -0.69
CA TYR A 60 10.15 -6.76 0.17
C TYR A 60 9.57 -5.47 -0.41
N LEU A 61 10.38 -4.64 -1.04
CA LEU A 61 9.91 -3.45 -1.76
C LEU A 61 8.92 -3.83 -2.88
N GLU A 62 9.24 -4.85 -3.67
CA GLU A 62 8.33 -5.35 -4.71
C GLU A 62 7.04 -5.95 -4.12
N TYR A 63 7.12 -6.62 -2.98
CA TYR A 63 5.94 -7.06 -2.24
C TYR A 63 5.05 -5.88 -1.82
N LEU A 64 5.62 -4.80 -1.30
CA LEU A 64 4.86 -3.61 -0.93
C LEU A 64 4.21 -2.93 -2.15
N ILE A 65 4.93 -2.86 -3.27
CA ILE A 65 4.38 -2.35 -4.54
C ILE A 65 3.20 -3.22 -4.99
N LEU A 66 3.31 -4.55 -4.89
CA LEU A 66 2.21 -5.46 -5.19
C LEU A 66 1.00 -5.23 -4.28
N LYS A 67 1.21 -4.99 -2.98
CA LYS A 67 0.13 -4.63 -2.05
C LYS A 67 -0.55 -3.31 -2.43
N LEU A 68 0.22 -2.30 -2.82
CA LEU A 68 -0.33 -1.03 -3.30
C LEU A 68 -1.09 -1.20 -4.62
N GLN A 69 -0.63 -2.08 -5.52
CA GLN A 69 -1.35 -2.38 -6.75
C GLN A 69 -2.71 -3.04 -6.45
N ASN A 70 -2.73 -4.04 -5.59
CA ASN A 70 -3.97 -4.71 -5.16
C ASN A 70 -4.92 -3.73 -4.46
N PHE A 71 -4.37 -2.81 -3.66
CA PHE A 71 -5.13 -1.73 -3.04
C PHE A 71 -5.80 -0.83 -4.10
N LEU A 72 -5.04 -0.34 -5.06
CA LEU A 72 -5.55 0.51 -6.13
C LEU A 72 -6.59 -0.21 -6.99
N ASP A 73 -6.35 -1.49 -7.32
CA ASP A 73 -7.30 -2.33 -8.08
C ASP A 73 -8.60 -2.53 -7.30
N THR A 74 -8.51 -2.70 -5.98
CA THR A 74 -9.68 -2.78 -5.09
C THR A 74 -10.46 -1.48 -5.09
N LEU A 75 -9.79 -0.34 -4.97
CA LEU A 75 -10.43 0.98 -5.05
C LEU A 75 -11.16 1.16 -6.38
N LYS A 76 -10.49 0.88 -7.51
CA LYS A 76 -11.06 1.01 -8.86
C LYS A 76 -12.25 0.07 -9.08
N SER A 77 -12.19 -1.15 -8.55
CA SER A 77 -13.26 -2.16 -8.74
C SER A 77 -14.51 -1.91 -7.88
N LYS A 78 -14.37 -1.23 -6.74
CA LYS A 78 -15.45 -0.93 -5.80
C LYS A 78 -15.87 0.54 -5.81
N GLU A 79 -15.29 1.37 -6.69
CA GLU A 79 -15.62 2.78 -6.81
C GLU A 79 -17.11 2.96 -7.13
N THR A 80 -17.77 3.85 -6.37
CA THR A 80 -19.18 4.21 -6.55
C THR A 80 -19.30 5.65 -7.11
N ASN A 81 -20.52 6.06 -7.40
CA ASN A 81 -20.79 7.46 -7.78
C ASN A 81 -20.82 8.43 -6.58
N ASN A 82 -20.65 7.92 -5.36
CA ASN A 82 -20.62 8.73 -4.15
C ASN A 82 -19.16 8.95 -3.69
N PRO A 83 -18.62 10.15 -3.86
CA PRO A 83 -17.22 10.41 -3.52
C PRO A 83 -16.92 10.29 -2.01
N LYS A 84 -17.90 10.48 -1.12
CA LYS A 84 -17.70 10.26 0.33
C LYS A 84 -17.51 8.78 0.63
N GLU A 85 -18.35 7.90 0.07
CA GLU A 85 -18.19 6.45 0.19
C GLU A 85 -16.84 5.97 -0.37
N ASN A 86 -16.37 6.59 -1.45
CA ASN A 86 -15.07 6.27 -2.03
C ASN A 86 -13.90 6.69 -1.12
N LEU A 87 -14.02 7.79 -0.37
CA LEU A 87 -13.03 8.18 0.63
C LEU A 87 -13.05 7.24 1.85
N GLU A 88 -14.23 6.79 2.29
CA GLU A 88 -14.38 5.77 3.33
C GLU A 88 -13.79 4.42 2.87
N LEU A 89 -14.06 4.02 1.62
CA LEU A 89 -13.45 2.84 1.01
C LEU A 89 -11.92 2.92 1.00
N TYR A 90 -11.37 4.09 0.63
CA TYR A 90 -9.93 4.34 0.68
C TYR A 90 -9.37 4.11 2.09
N LEU A 91 -10.01 4.68 3.12
CA LEU A 91 -9.57 4.53 4.51
C LEU A 91 -9.69 3.08 4.98
N SER A 92 -10.81 2.41 4.67
CA SER A 92 -11.04 1.01 5.03
C SER A 92 -9.94 0.11 4.47
N CYS A 93 -9.72 0.17 3.16
CA CYS A 93 -8.69 -0.63 2.49
C CYS A 93 -7.28 -0.30 3.01
N LYS A 94 -7.00 0.98 3.24
CA LYS A 94 -5.70 1.44 3.75
C LYS A 94 -5.44 0.91 5.15
N TYR A 95 -6.39 1.08 6.07
CA TYR A 95 -6.23 0.64 7.45
C TYR A 95 -6.15 -0.88 7.56
N GLU A 96 -6.93 -1.61 6.77
CA GLU A 96 -6.88 -3.08 6.73
C GLU A 96 -5.46 -3.58 6.34
N ILE A 97 -4.86 -3.01 5.30
CA ILE A 97 -3.50 -3.37 4.87
C ILE A 97 -2.49 -3.08 6.00
N PHE A 98 -2.56 -1.90 6.63
CA PHE A 98 -1.61 -1.53 7.66
C PHE A 98 -1.76 -2.36 8.94
N ILE A 99 -2.98 -2.67 9.37
CA ILE A 99 -3.22 -3.56 10.51
C ILE A 99 -2.67 -4.97 10.25
N GLN A 100 -2.84 -5.49 9.02
CA GLN A 100 -2.26 -6.79 8.63
C GLN A 100 -0.73 -6.77 8.66
N ILE A 101 -0.12 -5.68 8.20
CA ILE A 101 1.34 -5.54 8.17
C ILE A 101 1.88 -5.38 9.59
N ASP A 102 1.23 -4.61 10.47
CA ASP A 102 1.68 -4.37 11.86
C ASP A 102 1.72 -5.66 12.69
N ASN A 103 0.77 -6.52 12.52
CA ASN A 103 0.77 -7.82 13.21
C ASN A 103 2.05 -8.64 12.95
N ASN A 104 2.81 -8.30 11.92
CA ASN A 104 3.98 -9.01 11.44
C ASN A 104 5.28 -8.18 11.42
N THR A 105 5.24 -6.87 11.71
CA THR A 105 6.43 -6.01 11.75
C THR A 105 6.53 -5.24 13.07
N THR A 106 7.72 -5.26 13.69
CA THR A 106 7.95 -4.57 14.96
C THR A 106 8.70 -3.24 14.81
N ASP A 107 8.90 -2.75 13.58
CA ASP A 107 9.56 -1.46 13.32
C ASP A 107 8.58 -0.51 12.59
N PRO A 108 7.91 0.40 13.33
CA PRO A 108 6.98 1.39 12.74
C PRO A 108 7.65 2.30 11.70
N TYR A 109 8.96 2.48 11.81
CA TYR A 109 9.74 3.34 10.91
C TYR A 109 10.31 2.59 9.70
N PHE A 110 10.08 1.29 9.59
CA PHE A 110 10.63 0.48 8.50
C PHE A 110 10.13 0.96 7.13
N PHE A 111 8.87 1.35 7.03
CA PHE A 111 8.28 1.87 5.80
C PHE A 111 8.88 3.20 5.35
N HIS A 112 9.35 4.03 6.27
CA HIS A 112 10.02 5.29 5.93
C HIS A 112 11.41 5.08 5.32
N LYS A 113 12.01 3.89 5.51
CA LYS A 113 13.32 3.55 4.93
C LYS A 113 13.22 3.03 3.49
N LEU A 114 12.01 2.59 3.08
CA LEU A 114 11.76 2.11 1.73
C LEU A 114 11.21 3.29 0.90
N ASP A 115 12.01 3.77 -0.04
CA ASP A 115 11.62 4.89 -0.91
C ASP A 115 10.57 4.44 -1.95
N ILE A 116 9.31 4.32 -1.51
CA ILE A 116 8.15 4.06 -2.37
C ILE A 116 7.54 5.37 -2.87
N SER A 117 7.90 6.50 -2.27
CA SER A 117 7.23 7.79 -2.50
C SER A 117 7.28 8.27 -3.96
N ASN A 118 8.31 7.87 -4.69
CA ASN A 118 8.50 8.21 -6.10
C ASN A 118 7.98 7.13 -7.08
N HIS A 119 7.34 6.06 -6.59
CA HIS A 119 6.80 5.02 -7.45
C HIS A 119 5.49 5.49 -8.12
N PRO A 120 5.30 5.26 -9.45
CA PRO A 120 4.09 5.71 -10.19
C PRO A 120 2.76 5.29 -9.56
N ILE A 121 2.71 4.17 -8.86
CA ILE A 121 1.51 3.69 -8.15
C ILE A 121 1.02 4.71 -7.10
N VAL A 122 1.95 5.46 -6.48
CA VAL A 122 1.60 6.48 -5.48
C VAL A 122 0.87 7.64 -6.15
N ASP A 123 1.33 8.03 -7.34
CA ASP A 123 0.66 9.08 -8.13
C ASP A 123 -0.76 8.64 -8.53
N GLU A 124 -0.96 7.38 -8.95
CA GLU A 124 -2.29 6.86 -9.28
C GLU A 124 -3.25 6.86 -8.06
N ILE A 125 -2.74 6.56 -6.87
CA ILE A 125 -3.52 6.65 -5.62
C ILE A 125 -3.90 8.11 -5.34
N TYR A 126 -2.99 9.06 -5.55
CA TYR A 126 -3.30 10.48 -5.42
C TYR A 126 -4.33 10.95 -6.44
N GLU A 127 -4.24 10.50 -7.70
CA GLU A 127 -5.24 10.82 -8.72
C GLU A 127 -6.64 10.28 -8.36
N PHE A 128 -6.72 9.10 -7.74
CA PHE A 128 -7.98 8.62 -7.18
C PHE A 128 -8.56 9.60 -6.17
N LEU A 129 -7.79 10.03 -5.17
CA LEU A 129 -8.24 10.98 -4.13
C LEU A 129 -8.60 12.35 -4.72
N ILE A 130 -7.76 12.88 -5.63
CA ILE A 130 -8.00 14.16 -6.31
C ILE A 130 -9.36 14.14 -7.02
N ARG A 131 -9.68 13.03 -7.70
CA ARG A 131 -10.93 12.85 -8.41
C ARG A 131 -12.12 12.90 -7.45
N GLN A 132 -12.04 12.25 -6.27
CA GLN A 132 -13.09 12.28 -5.27
C GLN A 132 -13.31 13.72 -4.73
N PHE A 133 -12.25 14.44 -4.40
CA PHE A 133 -12.37 15.83 -3.91
C PHE A 133 -12.88 16.80 -4.98
N LYS A 134 -12.54 16.61 -6.26
CA LYS A 134 -13.14 17.38 -7.37
C LYS A 134 -14.64 17.17 -7.48
N GLN A 135 -15.11 15.95 -7.27
CA GLN A 135 -16.55 15.64 -7.30
C GLN A 135 -17.29 16.21 -6.09
N LEU A 136 -16.66 16.18 -4.89
CA LEU A 136 -17.25 16.76 -3.67
C LEU A 136 -17.37 18.29 -3.72
N TYR A 137 -16.40 18.96 -4.33
CA TYR A 137 -16.28 20.41 -4.30
C TYR A 137 -16.04 21.01 -5.68
N PRO A 138 -16.92 20.74 -6.69
CA PRO A 138 -16.67 21.12 -8.08
C PRO A 138 -16.52 22.61 -8.33
N ASN A 139 -17.11 23.44 -7.45
CA ASN A 139 -17.15 24.90 -7.60
C ASN A 139 -16.29 25.63 -6.56
N LYS A 140 -15.48 24.93 -5.76
CA LYS A 140 -14.57 25.56 -4.80
C LYS A 140 -13.20 25.82 -5.44
N GLU A 141 -12.69 27.02 -5.26
CA GLU A 141 -11.28 27.34 -5.60
C GLU A 141 -10.35 26.77 -4.55
N ILE A 142 -10.10 25.47 -4.62
CA ILE A 142 -9.18 24.76 -3.73
C ILE A 142 -8.13 24.00 -4.53
N ASN A 143 -6.94 23.85 -3.96
CA ASN A 143 -5.92 22.99 -4.52
C ASN A 143 -6.23 21.53 -4.15
N TYR A 144 -6.86 20.79 -5.06
CA TYR A 144 -7.27 19.39 -4.83
C TYR A 144 -6.09 18.46 -4.50
N LYS A 145 -4.92 18.69 -5.10
CA LYS A 145 -3.71 17.93 -4.77
C LYS A 145 -3.31 18.15 -3.31
N HIS A 146 -3.37 19.41 -2.85
CA HIS A 146 -3.05 19.74 -1.46
C HIS A 146 -4.06 19.12 -0.49
N VAL A 147 -5.35 19.22 -0.77
CA VAL A 147 -6.40 18.61 0.04
C VAL A 147 -6.25 17.09 0.12
N SER A 148 -5.99 16.43 -1.01
CA SER A 148 -5.72 14.99 -1.06
C SER A 148 -4.49 14.60 -0.26
N THR A 149 -3.44 15.44 -0.30
CA THR A 149 -2.22 15.23 0.50
C THR A 149 -2.52 15.34 1.98
N LEU A 150 -3.29 16.34 2.41
CA LEU A 150 -3.69 16.49 3.82
C LEU A 150 -4.53 15.32 4.30
N PHE A 151 -5.50 14.87 3.49
CA PHE A 151 -6.31 13.70 3.81
C PHE A 151 -5.48 12.44 3.98
N LYS A 152 -4.56 12.20 3.03
CA LYS A 152 -3.61 11.08 3.14
C LYS A 152 -2.75 11.19 4.41
N LYS A 153 -2.17 12.36 4.69
CA LYS A 153 -1.32 12.58 5.86
C LYS A 153 -2.06 12.43 7.19
N LEU A 154 -3.31 12.91 7.25
CA LEU A 154 -4.16 12.68 8.41
C LEU A 154 -4.37 11.19 8.65
N SER A 155 -4.70 10.44 7.60
CA SER A 155 -4.87 8.98 7.70
C SER A 155 -3.57 8.24 8.04
N ASP A 156 -2.39 8.74 7.61
CA ASP A 156 -1.08 8.21 8.06
C ASP A 156 -0.90 8.43 9.56
N GLY A 157 -1.25 9.63 10.08
CA GLY A 157 -1.17 9.96 11.50
C GLY A 157 -2.03 9.06 12.39
N PHE A 158 -3.23 8.68 11.94
CA PHE A 158 -4.06 7.69 12.66
C PHE A 158 -3.39 6.31 12.72
N ILE A 159 -2.74 5.89 11.63
CA ILE A 159 -1.99 4.63 11.62
C ILE A 159 -0.80 4.70 12.59
N GLU A 160 -0.03 5.78 12.55
CA GLU A 160 1.10 5.97 13.45
C GLU A 160 0.66 5.98 14.92
N SER A 161 -0.44 6.66 15.25
CA SER A 161 -1.02 6.66 16.59
C SER A 161 -1.44 5.26 17.03
N TYR A 162 -2.09 4.49 16.14
CA TYR A 162 -2.44 3.10 16.41
C TYR A 162 -1.21 2.24 16.71
N LEU A 163 -0.16 2.37 15.91
CA LEU A 163 1.07 1.58 16.05
C LEU A 163 1.81 1.89 17.36
N ILE A 164 1.84 3.18 17.76
CA ILE A 164 2.58 3.64 18.94
C ILE A 164 1.75 3.47 20.22
N GLU A 165 0.50 3.89 20.22
CA GLU A 165 -0.33 4.03 21.41
C GLU A 165 -1.40 2.95 21.56
N LYS A 166 -1.49 2.02 20.57
CA LYS A 166 -2.56 0.99 20.50
C LYS A 166 -3.97 1.60 20.55
N TYR A 167 -4.14 2.69 19.82
CA TYR A 167 -5.42 3.39 19.69
C TYR A 167 -6.54 2.43 19.27
N ASP A 168 -7.76 2.61 19.83
CA ASP A 168 -8.93 1.79 19.46
C ASP A 168 -9.34 2.08 18.02
N THR A 169 -9.26 1.07 17.16
CA THR A 169 -9.52 1.20 15.72
C THR A 169 -10.99 1.06 15.33
N LYS A 170 -11.92 0.79 16.28
CA LYS A 170 -13.33 0.57 15.95
C LYS A 170 -13.96 1.71 15.18
N ASN A 171 -13.58 2.93 15.49
CA ASN A 171 -14.14 4.15 14.90
C ASN A 171 -13.14 4.90 14.02
N ILE A 172 -11.96 4.34 13.76
CA ILE A 172 -10.84 5.06 13.10
C ILE A 172 -11.24 5.69 11.76
N ILE A 173 -12.14 5.07 10.99
CA ILE A 173 -12.61 5.61 9.70
C ILE A 173 -13.49 6.83 9.96
N ASN A 174 -14.49 6.69 10.83
CA ASN A 174 -15.38 7.80 11.18
C ASN A 174 -14.62 8.96 11.80
N ASP A 175 -13.73 8.69 12.75
CA ASP A 175 -12.90 9.71 13.41
C ASP A 175 -12.03 10.47 12.39
N THR A 176 -11.46 9.76 11.41
CA THR A 176 -10.67 10.38 10.33
C THR A 176 -11.57 11.26 9.45
N ILE A 177 -12.73 10.77 9.05
CA ILE A 177 -13.69 11.49 8.21
C ILE A 177 -14.21 12.73 8.93
N GLU A 178 -14.68 12.60 10.16
CA GLU A 178 -15.22 13.70 10.96
C GLU A 178 -14.17 14.80 11.19
N LEU A 179 -12.97 14.41 11.61
CA LEU A 179 -11.89 15.35 11.87
C LEU A 179 -11.49 16.11 10.60
N PHE A 180 -11.41 15.42 9.47
CA PHE A 180 -11.05 16.02 8.21
C PHE A 180 -12.13 16.98 7.68
N PHE A 181 -13.37 16.52 7.62
CA PHE A 181 -14.48 17.33 7.06
C PHE A 181 -14.91 18.46 7.97
N TYR A 182 -14.87 18.27 9.28
CA TYR A 182 -15.17 19.34 10.23
C TYR A 182 -14.23 20.54 10.05
N GLY A 183 -12.95 20.31 9.75
CA GLY A 183 -12.01 21.37 9.43
C GLY A 183 -12.27 22.05 8.07
N LEU A 184 -12.84 21.32 7.10
CA LEU A 184 -13.17 21.85 5.77
C LEU A 184 -14.53 22.56 5.72
N GLU A 185 -15.50 22.14 6.53
CA GLU A 185 -16.85 22.71 6.54
C GLU A 185 -16.93 24.05 7.29
N LYS A 186 -15.98 24.34 8.15
CA LYS A 186 -15.88 25.63 8.88
C LYS A 186 -15.25 26.77 8.08
N LYS A 187 -14.80 26.51 6.86
CA LYS A 187 -14.30 27.53 5.93
C LYS A 187 -15.32 27.84 4.86
#